data_4125a49f097afdc4f3265ee173e85383
#
_entry.id   4125a49f097afdc4f3265ee173e85383
#
_cell.length_a   1.000
_cell.length_b   1.000
_cell.length_c   1.000
_cell.angle_alpha   90.00
_cell.angle_beta   90.00
_cell.angle_gamma   90.00
#
_symmetry.space_group_name_H-M   'P 1'
#
loop_
_entity.id
_entity.type
_entity.pdbx_description
1 polymer ?
#
loop_
_entity_poly.entity_id
_entity_poly.type
_entity_poly.pdbx_seq_one_letter_code
_entity_poly.pdbx_strand_id
1 'polypeptide(L)'
;PRRLRPRAGRAAAGEASYAIAAQEERWVVRLRRRRALLPPSLPVFTYGPAGHRLLEQPHVPECYYQGYVEGRPGSLVTLSTCSGLRGQLRLGNRSYGIEPVPGSLTFQHLLYRREERPAPSLTCGLTRAAPRQQEGGGAKLGAQGYLQRLKDTSYVEIFVVVDHHLFSFYRRNESAVVHLVVDAVHLSETYYYPLKVRICLVGIEIWTHSNLIGYSQDIEYVLNSFNNWANQDLSRRMKYDLTHLFTYRDFGFVVGLAYVGSICYAGYNTGLVTHIRGDFVIFSIIFAHEVGHNLGMEHDTKHCTCSKATKCFMTDESLEDSKAFSNCSIKSFLELLQRGDGDCLRNVPEPHRVFYSKLCGNKVIDEGEQCDCGRPLDCRGHPCCDQNCRLKPGAVCSAGQCCQKCRFRAAGHKCRTETDECDLPEYCNGTSEWCPTDFHVHDGTPCSDNGSCYQGKCATYDSQCRKIFGKEARAAPESCFKMLNVKGDRFGNCGGDGTSAAFVGCKHQNALCGRLQCTNVKRIPFLRGPETIIQTPGPQGWCWGTGYHAGIDIPDVGGGLDGTKCGPQKICINKTCRDAAARKKCDPKVLCHGKGVCNNLEHCHCKAGWAPPDCRFHGLGGSVDSGPPP
;
A
#
# COMPACT_ATOMS: atom_id res chain seq x y z
N PRO A 1 -32.10 -6.26 -15.48
CA PRO A 1 -32.07 -7.34 -14.48
C PRO A 1 -33.39 -7.38 -13.70
N ARG A 2 -33.84 -8.59 -13.33
CA ARG A 2 -35.02 -8.77 -12.47
C ARG A 2 -34.61 -9.49 -11.21
N ARG A 3 -34.91 -8.92 -10.05
CA ARG A 3 -34.70 -9.59 -8.76
C ARG A 3 -35.63 -10.81 -8.67
N LEU A 4 -35.06 -11.97 -8.38
CA LEU A 4 -35.82 -13.22 -8.21
C LEU A 4 -36.25 -13.35 -6.75
N ARG A 5 -37.52 -13.73 -6.52
CA ARG A 5 -37.98 -14.09 -5.17
C ARG A 5 -37.37 -15.45 -4.79
N PRO A 6 -36.98 -15.66 -3.53
CA PRO A 6 -36.56 -16.98 -3.07
C PRO A 6 -37.68 -18.00 -3.32
N ARG A 7 -37.33 -19.21 -3.77
CA ARG A 7 -38.25 -20.34 -3.71
C ARG A 7 -38.62 -20.59 -2.25
N ALA A 8 -39.88 -20.97 -1.99
CA ALA A 8 -40.42 -21.18 -0.65
C ALA A 8 -39.50 -22.08 0.21
N GLY A 9 -38.80 -21.47 1.14
CA GLY A 9 -37.76 -21.99 2.00
C GLY A 9 -36.89 -20.81 2.43
N ARG A 10 -36.69 -20.59 3.72
CA ARG A 10 -36.02 -19.43 4.33
C ARG A 10 -34.82 -18.97 3.48
N ALA A 11 -34.94 -17.81 2.82
CA ALA A 11 -33.77 -17.12 2.30
C ALA A 11 -32.86 -16.83 3.48
N ALA A 12 -31.61 -17.30 3.42
CA ALA A 12 -30.64 -16.93 4.43
C ALA A 12 -30.48 -15.41 4.39
N ALA A 13 -30.46 -14.76 5.54
CA ALA A 13 -30.29 -13.32 5.62
C ALA A 13 -29.01 -12.92 4.87
N GLY A 14 -29.14 -12.05 3.85
CA GLY A 14 -28.01 -11.59 3.05
C GLY A 14 -27.83 -12.26 1.69
N GLU A 15 -28.72 -13.13 1.24
CA GLU A 15 -28.70 -13.68 -0.11
C GLU A 15 -29.61 -12.90 -1.06
N ALA A 16 -29.15 -12.69 -2.29
CA ALA A 16 -29.92 -12.09 -3.36
C ALA A 16 -29.72 -12.86 -4.66
N SER A 17 -30.74 -12.90 -5.50
CA SER A 17 -30.65 -13.51 -6.80
C SER A 17 -31.26 -12.61 -7.85
N TYR A 18 -30.56 -12.49 -8.98
CA TYR A 18 -31.01 -11.69 -10.10
C TYR A 18 -31.01 -12.50 -11.39
N ALA A 19 -32.02 -12.29 -12.20
CA ALA A 19 -32.02 -12.72 -13.58
C ALA A 19 -31.57 -11.56 -14.45
N ILE A 20 -30.54 -11.77 -15.24
CA ILE A 20 -29.97 -10.81 -16.19
C ILE A 20 -30.21 -11.39 -17.59
N ALA A 21 -30.90 -10.64 -18.44
CA ALA A 21 -31.01 -10.94 -19.86
C ALA A 21 -29.70 -10.54 -20.53
N ALA A 22 -29.01 -11.47 -21.15
CA ALA A 22 -27.74 -11.26 -21.83
C ALA A 22 -27.81 -11.85 -23.23
N GLN A 23 -27.95 -11.00 -24.24
CA GLN A 23 -28.14 -11.41 -25.63
C GLN A 23 -29.31 -12.42 -25.76
N GLU A 24 -29.03 -13.65 -26.13
CA GLU A 24 -30.03 -14.72 -26.28
C GLU A 24 -30.18 -15.60 -25.03
N GLU A 25 -29.36 -15.39 -24.00
CA GLU A 25 -29.37 -16.21 -22.79
C GLU A 25 -29.94 -15.44 -21.58
N ARG A 26 -30.47 -16.18 -20.64
CA ARG A 26 -30.85 -15.65 -19.33
C ARG A 26 -29.92 -16.17 -18.26
N TRP A 27 -29.12 -15.29 -17.67
CA TRP A 27 -28.24 -15.65 -16.57
C TRP A 27 -28.95 -15.49 -15.22
N VAL A 28 -28.86 -16.50 -14.40
CA VAL A 28 -29.29 -16.41 -12.99
C VAL A 28 -28.05 -16.20 -12.14
N VAL A 29 -27.95 -15.05 -11.54
CA VAL A 29 -26.85 -14.67 -10.68
C VAL A 29 -27.25 -14.91 -9.24
N ARG A 30 -26.49 -15.76 -8.54
CA ARG A 30 -26.63 -16.02 -7.11
C ARG A 30 -25.61 -15.21 -6.36
N LEU A 31 -26.08 -14.36 -5.48
CA LEU A 31 -25.29 -13.37 -4.75
C LEU A 31 -25.46 -13.59 -3.26
N ARG A 32 -24.36 -13.56 -2.56
CA ARG A 32 -24.32 -13.49 -1.11
C ARG A 32 -23.84 -12.10 -0.72
N ARG A 33 -24.60 -11.44 0.16
CA ARG A 33 -24.25 -10.12 0.63
C ARG A 33 -22.90 -10.18 1.33
N ARG A 34 -22.02 -9.32 0.90
CA ARG A 34 -20.86 -8.96 1.66
C ARG A 34 -21.34 -8.05 2.79
N ARG A 35 -21.23 -8.48 4.03
CA ARG A 35 -21.37 -7.57 5.15
C ARG A 35 -20.18 -6.63 5.09
N ALA A 36 -20.34 -5.53 4.36
CA ALA A 36 -19.44 -4.42 4.47
C ALA A 36 -19.59 -3.89 5.89
N LEU A 37 -18.60 -4.06 6.70
CA LEU A 37 -18.47 -3.19 7.85
C LEU A 37 -17.90 -1.88 7.32
N LEU A 38 -18.82 -1.00 7.03
CA LEU A 38 -18.49 0.40 7.20
C LEU A 38 -18.20 0.57 8.68
N PRO A 39 -17.04 1.14 9.03
CA PRO A 39 -16.98 1.76 10.33
C PRO A 39 -18.21 2.67 10.38
N PRO A 40 -18.90 2.75 11.52
CA PRO A 40 -20.01 3.70 11.67
C PRO A 40 -19.60 5.13 11.29
N SER A 41 -18.36 5.34 10.88
CA SER A 41 -17.71 6.61 10.67
C SER A 41 -16.65 6.60 9.57
N LEU A 42 -16.98 6.17 8.33
CA LEU A 42 -16.09 6.49 7.20
C LEU A 42 -15.99 8.01 7.08
N PRO A 43 -14.84 8.65 7.35
CA PRO A 43 -14.73 10.09 7.26
C PRO A 43 -14.79 10.53 5.79
N VAL A 44 -15.75 11.38 5.47
CA VAL A 44 -15.85 12.04 4.16
C VAL A 44 -15.66 13.53 4.39
N PHE A 45 -14.58 14.07 3.82
CA PHE A 45 -14.28 15.49 3.88
C PHE A 45 -14.81 16.19 2.62
N THR A 46 -15.54 17.29 2.82
CA THR A 46 -16.03 18.17 1.76
C THR A 46 -15.68 19.62 2.07
N TYR A 47 -15.97 20.54 1.17
CA TYR A 47 -15.64 21.95 1.33
C TYR A 47 -16.86 22.84 1.12
N GLY A 48 -17.13 23.70 2.09
CA GLY A 48 -18.17 24.74 2.00
C GLY A 48 -17.72 25.94 1.15
N PRO A 49 -18.64 26.86 0.83
CA PRO A 49 -18.38 28.02 -0.06
C PRO A 49 -17.24 28.95 0.40
N ALA A 50 -16.98 29.01 1.70
CA ALA A 50 -15.89 29.81 2.27
C ALA A 50 -14.58 29.02 2.44
N GLY A 51 -14.45 27.84 1.82
CA GLY A 51 -13.27 26.98 1.95
C GLY A 51 -13.19 26.24 3.28
N HIS A 52 -14.22 26.32 4.11
CA HIS A 52 -14.30 25.52 5.33
C HIS A 52 -14.43 24.05 5.01
N ARG A 53 -13.54 23.23 5.59
CA ARG A 53 -13.62 21.79 5.49
C ARG A 53 -14.72 21.26 6.39
N LEU A 54 -15.62 20.47 5.82
CA LEU A 54 -16.69 19.78 6.52
C LEU A 54 -16.30 18.30 6.64
N LEU A 55 -16.57 17.71 7.78
CA LEU A 55 -16.42 16.26 8.00
C LEU A 55 -17.81 15.65 8.12
N GLU A 56 -18.15 14.79 7.19
CA GLU A 56 -19.39 14.03 7.19
C GLU A 56 -19.10 12.55 7.42
N GLN A 57 -20.10 11.86 7.96
CA GLN A 57 -20.03 10.41 8.16
C GLN A 57 -21.28 9.77 7.51
N PRO A 58 -21.34 9.73 6.17
CA PRO A 58 -22.48 9.20 5.49
C PRO A 58 -22.68 7.72 5.82
N HIS A 59 -23.92 7.33 6.02
CA HIS A 59 -24.28 5.92 6.10
C HIS A 59 -24.11 5.28 4.71
N VAL A 60 -23.12 4.45 4.53
CA VAL A 60 -22.96 3.66 3.30
C VAL A 60 -23.75 2.36 3.44
N PRO A 61 -24.75 2.14 2.58
CA PRO A 61 -25.64 0.97 2.71
C PRO A 61 -24.89 -0.35 2.49
N GLU A 62 -25.29 -1.40 3.19
CA GLU A 62 -24.79 -2.78 3.02
C GLU A 62 -25.31 -3.40 1.70
N CYS A 63 -24.81 -2.94 0.57
CA CYS A 63 -25.31 -3.30 -0.76
C CYS A 63 -24.26 -3.98 -1.66
N TYR A 64 -23.20 -4.50 -1.07
CA TYR A 64 -22.11 -5.18 -1.78
C TYR A 64 -22.28 -6.68 -1.76
N TYR A 65 -22.16 -7.30 -2.94
CA TYR A 65 -22.43 -8.71 -3.13
C TYR A 65 -21.34 -9.39 -3.96
N GLN A 66 -21.05 -10.62 -3.60
CA GLN A 66 -20.23 -11.52 -4.40
C GLN A 66 -20.99 -12.83 -4.65
N GLY A 67 -20.71 -13.48 -5.77
CA GLY A 67 -21.38 -14.72 -6.08
C GLY A 67 -20.96 -15.34 -7.39
N TYR A 68 -21.88 -16.05 -8.01
CA TYR A 68 -21.62 -16.81 -9.23
C TYR A 68 -22.85 -16.83 -10.13
N VAL A 69 -22.64 -17.22 -11.38
CA VAL A 69 -23.73 -17.48 -12.33
C VAL A 69 -24.10 -18.96 -12.26
N GLU A 70 -25.37 -19.24 -12.02
CA GLU A 70 -25.91 -20.61 -11.93
C GLU A 70 -25.66 -21.37 -13.24
N GLY A 71 -25.20 -22.61 -13.13
CA GLY A 71 -24.86 -23.42 -14.30
C GLY A 71 -23.53 -23.09 -14.98
N ARG A 72 -22.75 -22.10 -14.46
CA ARG A 72 -21.43 -21.72 -14.99
C ARG A 72 -20.35 -21.93 -13.94
N PRO A 73 -19.79 -23.16 -13.82
CA PRO A 73 -18.73 -23.44 -12.84
C PRO A 73 -17.51 -22.56 -13.09
N GLY A 74 -16.92 -22.03 -12.01
CA GLY A 74 -15.77 -21.11 -12.08
C GLY A 74 -16.13 -19.65 -12.42
N SER A 75 -17.43 -19.32 -12.54
CA SER A 75 -17.84 -17.92 -12.65
C SER A 75 -17.63 -17.17 -11.33
N LEU A 76 -17.27 -15.90 -11.44
CA LEU A 76 -17.15 -14.98 -10.31
C LEU A 76 -17.93 -13.71 -10.63
N VAL A 77 -18.78 -13.31 -9.70
CA VAL A 77 -19.59 -12.10 -9.83
C VAL A 77 -19.34 -11.21 -8.63
N THR A 78 -18.98 -9.95 -8.89
CA THR A 78 -18.79 -8.92 -7.84
C THR A 78 -19.66 -7.73 -8.22
N LEU A 79 -20.67 -7.44 -7.41
CA LEU A 79 -21.66 -6.41 -7.70
C LEU A 79 -21.97 -5.55 -6.48
N SER A 80 -22.13 -4.25 -6.73
CA SER A 80 -22.87 -3.34 -5.87
C SER A 80 -24.34 -3.31 -6.32
N THR A 81 -25.24 -3.18 -5.36
CA THR A 81 -26.69 -3.02 -5.61
C THR A 81 -27.24 -1.72 -5.02
N CYS A 82 -26.36 -0.80 -4.61
CA CYS A 82 -26.72 0.44 -3.91
C CYS A 82 -27.61 1.36 -4.77
N SER A 83 -27.27 1.52 -6.02
CA SER A 83 -28.00 2.37 -6.98
C SER A 83 -28.31 1.64 -8.28
N GLY A 84 -28.55 0.35 -8.21
CA GLY A 84 -28.66 -0.57 -9.33
C GLY A 84 -27.53 -1.60 -9.28
N LEU A 85 -27.48 -2.52 -10.25
CA LEU A 85 -26.39 -3.49 -10.33
C LEU A 85 -25.18 -2.83 -11.02
N ARG A 86 -24.08 -2.68 -10.28
CA ARG A 86 -22.81 -2.18 -10.83
C ARG A 86 -21.69 -3.13 -10.48
N GLY A 87 -20.82 -3.45 -11.43
CA GLY A 87 -19.65 -4.27 -11.20
C GLY A 87 -19.34 -5.24 -12.33
N GLN A 88 -18.73 -6.37 -12.00
CA GLN A 88 -18.16 -7.31 -12.96
C GLN A 88 -18.74 -8.72 -12.83
N LEU A 89 -18.96 -9.35 -13.98
CA LEU A 89 -19.26 -10.79 -14.10
C LEU A 89 -18.16 -11.47 -14.92
N ARG A 90 -17.45 -12.41 -14.32
CA ARG A 90 -16.39 -13.21 -14.98
C ARG A 90 -16.91 -14.62 -15.23
N LEU A 91 -16.98 -15.03 -16.50
CA LEU A 91 -17.50 -16.31 -16.96
C LEU A 91 -16.41 -17.05 -17.74
N GLY A 92 -15.58 -17.81 -17.05
CA GLY A 92 -14.38 -18.42 -17.65
C GLY A 92 -13.44 -17.35 -18.21
N ASN A 93 -13.21 -17.39 -19.53
CA ASN A 93 -12.36 -16.39 -20.21
C ASN A 93 -13.08 -15.09 -20.59
N ARG A 94 -14.39 -15.01 -20.41
CA ARG A 94 -15.17 -13.82 -20.78
C ARG A 94 -15.43 -12.95 -19.56
N SER A 95 -15.29 -11.63 -19.74
CA SER A 95 -15.59 -10.65 -18.71
C SER A 95 -16.68 -9.70 -19.19
N TYR A 96 -17.61 -9.40 -18.30
CA TYR A 96 -18.71 -8.48 -18.58
C TYR A 96 -18.76 -7.41 -17.48
N GLY A 97 -18.97 -6.16 -17.90
CA GLY A 97 -19.34 -5.08 -17.01
C GLY A 97 -20.86 -4.92 -16.98
N ILE A 98 -21.41 -4.54 -15.83
CA ILE A 98 -22.81 -4.16 -15.70
C ILE A 98 -22.91 -2.85 -14.91
N GLU A 99 -23.68 -1.92 -15.46
CA GLU A 99 -23.92 -0.62 -14.83
C GLU A 99 -25.36 -0.18 -15.02
N PRO A 100 -25.95 0.52 -14.02
CA PRO A 100 -27.28 1.08 -14.16
C PRO A 100 -27.28 2.22 -15.18
N VAL A 101 -28.31 2.29 -16.02
CA VAL A 101 -28.52 3.42 -16.93
C VAL A 101 -28.97 4.63 -16.10
N PRO A 102 -28.22 5.75 -16.10
CA PRO A 102 -28.59 6.93 -15.32
C PRO A 102 -29.98 7.45 -15.68
N GLY A 103 -30.81 7.69 -14.67
CA GLY A 103 -32.16 8.23 -14.85
C GLY A 103 -33.20 7.25 -15.38
N SER A 104 -32.90 5.96 -15.50
CA SER A 104 -33.86 4.95 -15.94
C SER A 104 -34.93 4.69 -14.89
N LEU A 105 -36.20 4.94 -15.25
CA LEU A 105 -37.37 4.65 -14.41
C LEU A 105 -37.70 3.14 -14.34
N THR A 106 -37.13 2.32 -15.23
CA THR A 106 -37.48 0.91 -15.41
C THR A 106 -36.36 -0.04 -14.99
N PHE A 107 -35.40 0.43 -14.19
CA PHE A 107 -34.27 -0.37 -13.71
C PHE A 107 -33.43 -0.99 -14.84
N GLN A 108 -33.20 -0.20 -15.91
CA GLN A 108 -32.37 -0.63 -17.03
C GLN A 108 -30.91 -0.61 -16.67
N HIS A 109 -30.15 -1.53 -17.24
CA HIS A 109 -28.72 -1.64 -17.06
C HIS A 109 -28.04 -1.83 -18.41
N LEU A 110 -26.88 -1.24 -18.54
CA LEU A 110 -25.96 -1.54 -19.62
C LEU A 110 -25.19 -2.80 -19.21
N LEU A 111 -25.30 -3.87 -20.01
CA LEU A 111 -24.46 -5.04 -19.90
C LEU A 111 -23.58 -5.08 -21.13
N TYR A 112 -22.28 -4.98 -20.93
CA TYR A 112 -21.33 -4.96 -22.03
C TYR A 112 -20.29 -6.06 -21.86
N ARG A 113 -20.00 -6.74 -22.98
CA ARG A 113 -18.91 -7.68 -23.05
C ARG A 113 -17.63 -6.91 -23.28
N ARG A 114 -16.61 -7.26 -22.53
CA ARG A 114 -15.28 -6.72 -22.72
C ARG A 114 -14.58 -7.56 -23.77
N GLU A 115 -14.45 -7.00 -24.95
CA GLU A 115 -13.74 -7.60 -26.09
C GLU A 115 -12.44 -6.85 -26.34
N GLU A 116 -11.43 -7.56 -26.85
CA GLU A 116 -10.23 -6.94 -27.40
C GLU A 116 -10.65 -6.08 -28.62
N ARG A 117 -10.84 -4.79 -28.41
CA ARG A 117 -10.86 -3.86 -29.52
C ARG A 117 -9.42 -3.40 -29.77
N PRO A 118 -8.98 -3.23 -31.03
CA PRO A 118 -7.79 -2.45 -31.35
C PRO A 118 -8.11 -0.98 -31.11
N ALA A 119 -8.21 -0.59 -29.84
CA ALA A 119 -8.23 0.80 -29.43
C ALA A 119 -6.78 1.27 -29.30
N PRO A 120 -6.49 2.57 -29.50
CA PRO A 120 -5.17 3.10 -29.17
C PRO A 120 -4.83 2.66 -27.74
N SER A 121 -3.70 2.00 -27.57
CA SER A 121 -3.27 1.40 -26.33
C SER A 121 -3.28 2.46 -25.22
N LEU A 122 -4.13 2.23 -24.21
CA LEU A 122 -4.06 2.98 -22.96
C LEU A 122 -2.82 2.52 -22.25
N THR A 123 -1.87 3.41 -22.05
CA THR A 123 -0.64 3.13 -21.33
C THR A 123 -0.68 3.81 -19.98
N CYS A 124 -0.20 3.15 -18.95
CA CYS A 124 0.27 3.84 -17.76
C CYS A 124 1.59 4.50 -18.13
N GLY A 125 1.81 5.71 -17.63
CA GLY A 125 2.92 6.56 -18.07
C GLY A 125 4.29 6.07 -17.65
N LEU A 126 4.82 5.05 -18.34
CA LEU A 126 6.20 4.63 -18.18
C LEU A 126 7.04 5.05 -19.37
N THR A 127 8.10 5.78 -19.13
CA THR A 127 9.22 5.87 -20.05
C THR A 127 9.91 4.51 -20.10
N ARG A 128 10.05 3.95 -21.30
CA ARG A 128 10.73 2.67 -21.56
C ARG A 128 12.09 2.63 -20.89
N ALA A 129 12.26 1.79 -19.88
CA ALA A 129 13.58 1.40 -19.39
C ALA A 129 14.25 0.46 -20.40
N ALA A 130 15.56 0.62 -20.60
CA ALA A 130 16.37 -0.23 -21.46
C ALA A 130 16.28 -1.72 -21.04
N PRO A 131 16.44 -2.69 -21.99
CA PRO A 131 16.25 -4.10 -21.72
C PRO A 131 17.28 -4.60 -20.69
N ARG A 132 16.78 -5.21 -19.61
CA ARG A 132 17.59 -5.86 -18.57
C ARG A 132 18.27 -7.12 -19.10
N GLN A 133 19.57 -7.23 -18.90
CA GLN A 133 20.30 -8.49 -19.02
C GLN A 133 19.95 -9.39 -17.81
N GLN A 134 19.68 -10.65 -18.10
CA GLN A 134 19.32 -11.68 -17.13
C GLN A 134 20.52 -12.01 -16.23
N GLU A 135 20.34 -11.90 -14.91
CA GLU A 135 21.22 -12.57 -13.96
C GLU A 135 20.73 -13.99 -13.65
N GLY A 136 21.68 -14.86 -13.64
CA GLY A 136 21.86 -16.24 -13.23
C GLY A 136 20.71 -17.11 -12.73
N GLY A 137 20.64 -18.27 -13.33
CA GLY A 137 19.91 -19.50 -13.15
C GLY A 137 19.45 -19.94 -11.75
N GLY A 138 18.40 -19.30 -11.24
CA GLY A 138 17.51 -19.92 -10.28
C GLY A 138 16.24 -20.39 -10.99
N ALA A 139 15.74 -21.57 -10.71
CA ALA A 139 14.52 -22.09 -11.32
C ALA A 139 13.40 -21.05 -11.24
N LYS A 140 12.93 -20.57 -12.40
CA LYS A 140 11.84 -19.58 -12.49
C LYS A 140 10.57 -20.22 -11.95
N LEU A 141 10.14 -19.85 -10.75
CA LEU A 141 8.86 -20.25 -10.19
C LEU A 141 7.73 -19.60 -10.99
N GLY A 142 6.70 -20.39 -11.32
CA GLY A 142 5.44 -19.83 -11.85
C GLY A 142 4.70 -19.03 -10.76
N ALA A 143 3.68 -18.25 -11.18
CA ALA A 143 2.88 -17.43 -10.26
C ALA A 143 2.38 -18.22 -9.03
N GLN A 144 1.96 -19.46 -9.21
CA GLN A 144 1.50 -20.34 -8.13
C GLN A 144 2.59 -20.61 -7.09
N GLY A 145 3.85 -20.80 -7.52
CA GLY A 145 4.98 -21.04 -6.63
C GLY A 145 5.35 -19.80 -5.78
N TYR A 146 5.21 -18.61 -6.34
CA TYR A 146 5.39 -17.36 -5.58
C TYR A 146 4.24 -17.10 -4.60
N LEU A 147 2.99 -17.36 -4.99
CA LEU A 147 1.83 -17.22 -4.10
C LEU A 147 1.93 -18.11 -2.86
N GLN A 148 2.53 -19.30 -2.98
CA GLN A 148 2.76 -20.19 -1.83
C GLN A 148 3.76 -19.63 -0.82
N ARG A 149 4.60 -18.67 -1.21
CA ARG A 149 5.58 -18.01 -0.34
C ARG A 149 5.01 -16.84 0.46
N LEU A 150 3.85 -16.31 0.08
CA LEU A 150 3.13 -15.30 0.84
C LEU A 150 2.55 -15.96 2.11
N LYS A 151 3.11 -15.65 3.26
CA LYS A 151 2.74 -16.29 4.54
C LYS A 151 1.57 -15.57 5.19
N ASP A 152 1.66 -14.26 5.31
CA ASP A 152 0.73 -13.43 6.10
C ASP A 152 -0.15 -12.56 5.19
N THR A 153 -1.24 -12.06 5.74
CA THR A 153 -2.09 -11.07 5.07
C THR A 153 -1.47 -9.69 5.23
N SER A 154 -1.39 -8.96 4.14
CA SER A 154 -0.96 -7.56 4.10
C SER A 154 -2.19 -6.66 4.02
N TYR A 155 -2.20 -5.57 4.77
CA TYR A 155 -3.28 -4.59 4.79
C TYR A 155 -2.78 -3.27 4.22
N VAL A 156 -3.50 -2.71 3.27
CA VAL A 156 -3.23 -1.39 2.69
C VAL A 156 -4.32 -0.44 3.16
N GLU A 157 -3.99 0.46 4.06
CA GLU A 157 -4.90 1.52 4.51
C GLU A 157 -4.87 2.67 3.48
N ILE A 158 -5.89 2.73 2.62
CA ILE A 158 -5.94 3.72 1.54
C ILE A 158 -6.90 4.87 1.84
N PHE A 159 -6.45 6.09 1.58
CA PHE A 159 -7.26 7.29 1.57
C PHE A 159 -7.48 7.75 0.12
N VAL A 160 -8.70 8.05 -0.28
CA VAL A 160 -9.02 8.46 -1.65
C VAL A 160 -9.43 9.93 -1.69
N VAL A 161 -8.82 10.67 -2.57
CA VAL A 161 -9.17 12.07 -2.87
C VAL A 161 -9.85 12.14 -4.22
N VAL A 162 -10.96 12.84 -4.30
CA VAL A 162 -11.70 13.07 -5.55
C VAL A 162 -11.62 14.54 -5.92
N ASP A 163 -11.12 14.81 -7.10
CA ASP A 163 -10.97 16.18 -7.57
C ASP A 163 -12.29 16.84 -7.98
N HIS A 164 -12.26 18.17 -8.13
CA HIS A 164 -13.44 18.93 -8.52
C HIS A 164 -13.94 18.59 -9.94
N HIS A 165 -13.06 18.11 -10.84
CA HIS A 165 -13.45 17.72 -12.19
C HIS A 165 -14.31 16.46 -12.17
N LEU A 166 -13.90 15.43 -11.41
CA LEU A 166 -14.66 14.20 -11.25
C LEU A 166 -15.96 14.45 -10.47
N PHE A 167 -15.92 15.29 -9.42
CA PHE A 167 -17.11 15.70 -8.70
C PHE A 167 -18.12 16.41 -9.61
N SER A 168 -17.66 17.31 -10.48
CA SER A 168 -18.50 18.02 -11.44
C SER A 168 -19.08 17.07 -12.50
N PHE A 169 -18.30 16.08 -12.96
CA PHE A 169 -18.77 15.04 -13.88
C PHE A 169 -19.95 14.26 -13.29
N TYR A 170 -19.93 13.96 -11.99
CA TYR A 170 -21.03 13.35 -11.26
C TYR A 170 -22.12 14.35 -10.84
N ARG A 171 -22.21 15.48 -11.54
CA ARG A 171 -23.23 16.54 -11.32
C ARG A 171 -23.23 17.06 -9.89
N ARG A 172 -22.08 17.12 -9.26
CA ARG A 172 -21.88 17.56 -7.86
C ARG A 172 -22.69 16.74 -6.84
N ASN A 173 -22.89 15.47 -7.11
CA ASN A 173 -23.60 14.56 -6.22
C ASN A 173 -22.60 13.80 -5.34
N GLU A 174 -22.44 14.23 -4.10
CA GLU A 174 -21.50 13.66 -3.12
C GLU A 174 -21.76 12.17 -2.87
N SER A 175 -23.02 11.77 -2.70
CA SER A 175 -23.39 10.36 -2.49
C SER A 175 -22.99 9.48 -3.69
N ALA A 176 -23.17 9.97 -4.90
CA ALA A 176 -22.76 9.24 -6.11
C ALA A 176 -21.24 9.07 -6.20
N VAL A 177 -20.50 10.09 -5.78
CA VAL A 177 -19.02 10.05 -5.73
C VAL A 177 -18.52 9.11 -4.64
N VAL A 178 -19.13 9.16 -3.44
CA VAL A 178 -18.80 8.21 -2.36
C VAL A 178 -19.05 6.78 -2.82
N HIS A 179 -20.18 6.49 -3.47
CA HIS A 179 -20.45 5.16 -4.02
C HIS A 179 -19.44 4.76 -5.10
N LEU A 180 -19.02 5.67 -5.98
CA LEU A 180 -17.99 5.39 -6.98
C LEU A 180 -16.69 4.93 -6.30
N VAL A 181 -16.22 5.68 -5.31
CA VAL A 181 -14.97 5.38 -4.59
C VAL A 181 -15.07 4.03 -3.90
N VAL A 182 -16.14 3.80 -3.14
CA VAL A 182 -16.32 2.54 -2.41
C VAL A 182 -16.45 1.35 -3.36
N ASP A 183 -17.22 1.50 -4.46
CA ASP A 183 -17.36 0.46 -5.49
C ASP A 183 -16.00 0.15 -6.15
N ALA A 184 -15.19 1.16 -6.48
CA ALA A 184 -13.89 1.00 -7.12
C ALA A 184 -12.88 0.31 -6.19
N VAL A 185 -12.77 0.76 -4.95
CA VAL A 185 -11.90 0.12 -3.94
C VAL A 185 -12.33 -1.33 -3.72
N HIS A 186 -13.62 -1.57 -3.58
CA HIS A 186 -14.17 -2.90 -3.38
C HIS A 186 -13.88 -3.86 -4.55
N LEU A 187 -14.06 -3.41 -5.81
CA LEU A 187 -13.77 -4.24 -6.97
C LEU A 187 -12.27 -4.51 -7.08
N SER A 188 -11.44 -3.49 -6.89
CA SER A 188 -9.99 -3.60 -6.97
C SER A 188 -9.43 -4.53 -5.88
N GLU A 189 -9.94 -4.47 -4.67
CA GLU A 189 -9.57 -5.37 -3.57
C GLU A 189 -9.70 -6.84 -3.99
N THR A 190 -10.75 -7.20 -4.75
CA THR A 190 -10.97 -8.59 -5.18
C THR A 190 -9.85 -9.13 -6.07
N TYR A 191 -9.13 -8.27 -6.77
CA TYR A 191 -8.00 -8.66 -7.60
C TYR A 191 -6.76 -9.03 -6.77
N TYR A 192 -6.66 -8.47 -5.57
CA TYR A 192 -5.55 -8.66 -4.63
C TYR A 192 -5.70 -9.87 -3.69
N TYR A 193 -6.87 -10.48 -3.60
CA TYR A 193 -7.10 -11.65 -2.73
C TYR A 193 -6.11 -12.80 -2.96
N PRO A 194 -5.75 -13.17 -4.21
CA PRO A 194 -4.75 -14.22 -4.43
C PRO A 194 -3.39 -13.89 -3.81
N LEU A 195 -3.05 -12.61 -3.66
CA LEU A 195 -1.80 -12.12 -3.08
C LEU A 195 -1.88 -11.98 -1.56
N LYS A 196 -3.01 -12.31 -0.93
CA LYS A 196 -3.28 -12.04 0.49
C LYS A 196 -3.13 -10.56 0.84
N VAL A 197 -3.45 -9.67 -0.07
CA VAL A 197 -3.48 -8.23 0.18
C VAL A 197 -4.93 -7.79 0.33
N ARG A 198 -5.20 -7.01 1.37
CA ARG A 198 -6.48 -6.38 1.67
C ARG A 198 -6.35 -4.88 1.50
N ILE A 199 -7.27 -4.28 0.77
CA ILE A 199 -7.32 -2.83 0.60
C ILE A 199 -8.44 -2.29 1.48
N CYS A 200 -8.06 -1.43 2.42
CA CYS A 200 -8.92 -0.90 3.47
C CYS A 200 -9.11 0.60 3.26
N LEU A 201 -10.31 1.04 2.90
CA LEU A 201 -10.61 2.46 2.73
C LEU A 201 -10.73 3.14 4.10
N VAL A 202 -9.82 4.08 4.40
CA VAL A 202 -9.77 4.78 5.70
C VAL A 202 -10.39 6.17 5.66
N GLY A 203 -10.67 6.71 4.48
CA GLY A 203 -11.37 7.98 4.31
C GLY A 203 -11.47 8.43 2.87
N ILE A 204 -12.34 9.42 2.65
CA ILE A 204 -12.54 10.05 1.35
C ILE A 204 -12.46 11.57 1.52
N GLU A 205 -11.88 12.26 0.56
CA GLU A 205 -11.97 13.70 0.46
C GLU A 205 -12.46 14.09 -0.92
N ILE A 206 -13.49 14.94 -0.96
CA ILE A 206 -14.08 15.42 -2.20
C ILE A 206 -13.84 16.93 -2.28
N TRP A 207 -13.12 17.36 -3.28
CA TRP A 207 -12.90 18.79 -3.52
C TRP A 207 -14.14 19.40 -4.18
N THR A 208 -15.12 19.73 -3.34
CA THR A 208 -16.46 20.14 -3.79
C THR A 208 -16.53 21.54 -4.37
N HIS A 209 -15.63 22.45 -4.00
CA HIS A 209 -15.64 23.84 -4.42
C HIS A 209 -14.68 24.11 -5.58
N SER A 210 -13.43 23.74 -5.44
CA SER A 210 -12.36 23.90 -6.43
C SER A 210 -11.26 22.88 -6.18
N ASN A 211 -10.41 22.67 -7.17
CA ASN A 211 -9.21 21.85 -6.96
C ASN A 211 -8.23 22.55 -6.01
N LEU A 212 -7.61 21.78 -5.11
CA LEU A 212 -6.66 22.29 -4.13
C LEU A 212 -5.20 22.22 -4.61
N ILE A 213 -5.00 21.71 -5.83
CA ILE A 213 -3.67 21.61 -6.46
C ILE A 213 -3.68 22.27 -7.83
N GLY A 214 -2.49 22.62 -8.34
CA GLY A 214 -2.31 23.04 -9.73
C GLY A 214 -2.56 21.88 -10.69
N TYR A 215 -3.10 22.18 -11.87
CA TYR A 215 -3.33 21.21 -12.94
C TYR A 215 -2.62 21.63 -14.22
N SER A 216 -2.08 20.63 -14.91
CA SER A 216 -1.44 20.72 -16.22
C SER A 216 -1.97 19.61 -17.12
N GLN A 217 -1.62 19.62 -18.41
CA GLN A 217 -1.78 18.46 -19.30
C GLN A 217 -0.75 17.36 -19.00
N ASP A 218 0.30 17.70 -18.29
CA ASP A 218 1.30 16.77 -17.82
C ASP A 218 0.79 16.07 -16.55
N ILE A 219 0.57 14.77 -16.65
CA ILE A 219 0.09 13.92 -15.55
C ILE A 219 1.12 13.86 -14.41
N GLU A 220 2.42 13.93 -14.73
CA GLU A 220 3.50 13.92 -13.75
C GLU A 220 3.43 15.18 -12.87
N TYR A 221 3.19 16.34 -13.49
CA TYR A 221 2.98 17.57 -12.75
C TYR A 221 1.81 17.44 -11.77
N VAL A 222 0.70 16.84 -12.20
CA VAL A 222 -0.48 16.67 -11.35
C VAL A 222 -0.21 15.70 -10.21
N LEU A 223 0.46 14.57 -10.45
CA LEU A 223 0.84 13.63 -9.39
C LEU A 223 1.78 14.28 -8.36
N ASN A 224 2.80 15.01 -8.83
CA ASN A 224 3.74 15.71 -7.94
C ASN A 224 3.04 16.80 -7.11
N SER A 225 2.13 17.56 -7.73
CA SER A 225 1.33 18.57 -7.02
C SER A 225 0.43 17.92 -5.97
N PHE A 226 -0.18 16.77 -6.30
CA PHE A 226 -0.99 16.00 -5.37
C PHE A 226 -0.16 15.42 -4.22
N ASN A 227 0.99 14.88 -4.53
CA ASN A 227 1.92 14.36 -3.53
C ASN A 227 2.36 15.44 -2.53
N ASN A 228 2.71 16.63 -3.02
CA ASN A 228 3.08 17.76 -2.18
C ASN A 228 1.91 18.20 -1.27
N TRP A 229 0.69 18.30 -1.82
CA TRP A 229 -0.49 18.63 -1.05
C TRP A 229 -0.78 17.55 0.01
N ALA A 230 -0.73 16.26 -0.35
CA ALA A 230 -0.96 15.16 0.58
C ALA A 230 0.03 15.19 1.75
N ASN A 231 1.31 15.48 1.49
CA ASN A 231 2.34 15.59 2.52
C ASN A 231 2.20 16.84 3.41
N GLN A 232 1.68 17.94 2.88
CA GLN A 232 1.54 19.18 3.62
C GLN A 232 0.26 19.27 4.43
N ASP A 233 -0.83 18.70 3.94
CA ASP A 233 -2.15 18.79 4.55
C ASP A 233 -2.68 17.43 5.05
N LEU A 234 -2.85 16.45 4.16
CA LEU A 234 -3.54 15.20 4.48
C LEU A 234 -2.81 14.37 5.54
N SER A 235 -1.51 14.20 5.40
CA SER A 235 -0.67 13.40 6.32
C SER A 235 -0.66 13.92 7.77
N ARG A 236 -0.97 15.20 7.95
CA ARG A 236 -1.02 15.83 9.29
C ARG A 236 -2.29 15.52 10.06
N ARG A 237 -3.35 15.11 9.36
CA ARG A 237 -4.69 14.91 9.93
C ARG A 237 -5.21 13.50 9.80
N MET A 238 -4.66 12.70 8.87
CA MET A 238 -5.07 11.32 8.63
C MET A 238 -3.87 10.40 8.60
N LYS A 239 -4.02 9.21 9.16
CA LYS A 239 -3.06 8.12 9.00
C LYS A 239 -3.52 7.26 7.85
N TYR A 240 -2.62 6.93 6.93
CA TYR A 240 -2.83 6.06 5.79
C TYR A 240 -1.49 5.51 5.29
N ASP A 241 -1.51 4.37 4.64
CA ASP A 241 -0.33 3.80 3.97
C ASP A 241 -0.18 4.36 2.56
N LEU A 242 -1.30 4.70 1.94
CA LEU A 242 -1.39 5.09 0.53
C LEU A 242 -2.52 6.08 0.31
N THR A 243 -2.33 7.06 -0.56
CA THR A 243 -3.42 7.93 -1.02
C THR A 243 -3.46 8.06 -2.53
N HIS A 244 -4.65 8.01 -3.11
CA HIS A 244 -4.87 8.13 -4.54
C HIS A 244 -5.80 9.29 -4.89
N LEU A 245 -5.43 10.03 -5.95
CA LEU A 245 -6.27 11.04 -6.56
C LEU A 245 -7.11 10.42 -7.67
N PHE A 246 -8.43 10.48 -7.55
CA PHE A 246 -9.38 10.15 -8.61
C PHE A 246 -9.78 11.42 -9.34
N THR A 247 -9.54 11.48 -10.63
CA THR A 247 -9.77 12.67 -11.45
C THR A 247 -10.61 12.35 -12.70
N TYR A 248 -11.20 13.38 -13.29
CA TYR A 248 -11.85 13.32 -14.60
C TYR A 248 -11.14 14.30 -15.56
N ARG A 249 -9.90 13.95 -15.91
CA ARG A 249 -9.11 14.72 -16.86
C ARG A 249 -8.50 13.83 -17.92
N ASP A 250 -8.39 14.36 -19.11
CA ASP A 250 -7.76 13.68 -20.23
C ASP A 250 -6.26 14.02 -20.26
N PHE A 251 -5.42 13.02 -20.09
CA PHE A 251 -3.98 13.11 -20.23
C PHE A 251 -3.49 12.35 -21.48
N GLY A 252 -4.35 12.25 -22.51
CA GLY A 252 -4.09 11.54 -23.74
C GLY A 252 -4.15 10.03 -23.57
N PHE A 253 -3.04 9.34 -23.78
CA PHE A 253 -2.99 7.87 -23.66
C PHE A 253 -2.74 7.39 -22.22
N VAL A 254 -2.31 8.29 -21.34
CA VAL A 254 -1.99 7.96 -19.95
C VAL A 254 -3.23 8.06 -19.08
N VAL A 255 -3.56 6.97 -18.38
CA VAL A 255 -4.80 6.88 -17.60
C VAL A 255 -4.56 6.70 -16.09
N GLY A 256 -3.32 6.54 -15.68
CA GLY A 256 -2.91 6.47 -14.30
C GLY A 256 -1.41 6.64 -14.15
N LEU A 257 -0.98 6.95 -12.95
CA LEU A 257 0.42 7.12 -12.60
C LEU A 257 0.62 6.96 -11.09
N ALA A 258 1.64 6.20 -10.69
CA ALA A 258 2.00 6.03 -9.29
C ALA A 258 3.50 5.86 -9.08
N TYR A 259 3.97 6.10 -7.86
CA TYR A 259 5.36 5.83 -7.50
C TYR A 259 5.56 4.35 -7.18
N VAL A 260 6.57 3.70 -7.80
CA VAL A 260 6.82 2.27 -7.62
C VAL A 260 7.53 1.98 -6.30
N GLY A 261 6.99 1.01 -5.54
CA GLY A 261 7.56 0.57 -4.27
C GLY A 261 7.53 1.63 -3.18
N SER A 262 6.60 2.56 -3.28
CA SER A 262 6.49 3.71 -2.39
C SER A 262 5.53 3.50 -1.22
N ILE A 263 4.87 2.34 -1.16
CA ILE A 263 4.01 2.01 -0.02
C ILE A 263 4.80 2.15 1.28
N CYS A 264 4.20 2.62 2.34
CA CYS A 264 4.85 2.93 3.61
C CYS A 264 5.90 4.07 3.58
N TYR A 265 6.21 4.63 2.42
CA TYR A 265 7.21 5.68 2.32
C TYR A 265 6.53 7.05 2.37
N ALA A 266 6.42 7.61 3.58
CA ALA A 266 5.88 8.95 3.77
C ALA A 266 6.62 9.95 2.87
N GLY A 267 5.87 10.65 2.01
CA GLY A 267 6.42 11.58 1.04
C GLY A 267 6.24 11.17 -0.42
N TYR A 268 6.01 9.89 -0.71
CA TYR A 268 5.82 9.39 -2.09
C TYR A 268 4.72 8.33 -2.18
N ASN A 269 3.99 8.05 -1.11
CA ASN A 269 2.91 7.06 -1.05
C ASN A 269 1.63 7.56 -1.72
N THR A 270 1.74 7.98 -2.97
CA THR A 270 0.63 8.55 -3.74
C THR A 270 0.50 7.90 -5.11
N GLY A 271 -0.69 8.02 -5.67
CA GLY A 271 -1.01 7.64 -7.03
C GLY A 271 -2.16 8.49 -7.59
N LEU A 272 -2.39 8.39 -8.88
CA LEU A 272 -3.42 9.12 -9.59
C LEU A 272 -4.10 8.20 -10.61
N VAL A 273 -5.42 8.29 -10.73
CA VAL A 273 -6.21 7.53 -11.71
C VAL A 273 -7.27 8.44 -12.34
N THR A 274 -7.41 8.37 -13.66
CA THR A 274 -8.42 9.16 -14.37
C THR A 274 -9.61 8.31 -14.83
N HIS A 275 -10.82 8.84 -14.65
CA HIS A 275 -12.11 8.19 -15.00
C HIS A 275 -12.65 8.70 -16.36
N ILE A 276 -11.81 8.75 -17.40
CA ILE A 276 -12.18 9.43 -18.66
C ILE A 276 -13.22 8.66 -19.50
N ARG A 277 -13.19 7.32 -19.49
CA ARG A 277 -13.96 6.53 -20.47
C ARG A 277 -15.32 6.03 -20.00
N GLY A 278 -15.74 6.39 -18.79
CA GLY A 278 -17.04 5.98 -18.24
C GLY A 278 -17.18 4.48 -17.94
N ASP A 279 -16.20 3.64 -18.27
CA ASP A 279 -16.18 2.21 -17.90
C ASP A 279 -15.63 2.05 -16.49
N PHE A 280 -16.55 1.78 -15.58
CA PHE A 280 -16.25 1.58 -14.16
C PHE A 280 -15.29 0.40 -13.91
N VAL A 281 -15.40 -0.68 -14.67
CA VAL A 281 -14.54 -1.87 -14.48
C VAL A 281 -13.11 -1.57 -14.93
N ILE A 282 -12.93 -0.87 -16.06
CA ILE A 282 -11.62 -0.42 -16.53
C ILE A 282 -11.00 0.53 -15.50
N PHE A 283 -11.76 1.50 -15.01
CA PHE A 283 -11.31 2.42 -13.96
C PHE A 283 -10.81 1.68 -12.72
N SER A 284 -11.55 0.66 -12.27
CA SER A 284 -11.14 -0.16 -11.12
C SER A 284 -9.90 -1.02 -11.40
N ILE A 285 -9.70 -1.45 -12.65
CA ILE A 285 -8.48 -2.18 -13.06
C ILE A 285 -7.28 -1.25 -13.08
N ILE A 286 -7.43 -0.04 -13.63
CA ILE A 286 -6.38 0.97 -13.63
C ILE A 286 -6.00 1.30 -12.18
N PHE A 287 -7.00 1.53 -11.32
CA PHE A 287 -6.74 1.78 -9.91
C PHE A 287 -5.97 0.62 -9.25
N ALA A 288 -6.34 -0.63 -9.52
CA ALA A 288 -5.60 -1.79 -9.02
C ALA A 288 -4.17 -1.86 -9.60
N HIS A 289 -3.96 -1.45 -10.84
CA HIS A 289 -2.64 -1.39 -11.47
C HIS A 289 -1.74 -0.37 -10.77
N GLU A 290 -2.24 0.85 -10.53
CA GLU A 290 -1.48 1.91 -9.86
C GLU A 290 -1.14 1.53 -8.40
N VAL A 291 -2.07 0.90 -7.68
CA VAL A 291 -1.77 0.32 -6.35
C VAL A 291 -0.70 -0.76 -6.45
N GLY A 292 -0.66 -1.53 -7.54
CA GLY A 292 0.39 -2.50 -7.82
C GLY A 292 1.77 -1.86 -7.91
N HIS A 293 1.88 -0.71 -8.57
CA HIS A 293 3.12 0.08 -8.59
C HIS A 293 3.55 0.48 -7.20
N ASN A 294 2.66 1.04 -6.38
CA ASN A 294 2.99 1.40 -5.00
C ASN A 294 3.47 0.19 -4.19
N LEU A 295 2.96 -1.02 -4.47
CA LEU A 295 3.40 -2.28 -3.87
C LEU A 295 4.68 -2.87 -4.49
N GLY A 296 5.39 -2.10 -5.31
CA GLY A 296 6.68 -2.47 -5.89
C GLY A 296 6.62 -3.29 -7.17
N MET A 297 5.45 -3.44 -7.76
CA MET A 297 5.28 -4.16 -9.02
C MET A 297 5.63 -3.25 -10.19
N GLU A 298 6.60 -3.66 -11.00
CA GLU A 298 6.93 -3.01 -12.27
C GLU A 298 6.04 -3.54 -13.39
N HIS A 299 6.08 -2.90 -14.57
CA HIS A 299 5.40 -3.42 -15.73
C HIS A 299 5.93 -4.78 -16.16
N ASP A 300 5.02 -5.63 -16.62
CA ASP A 300 5.34 -6.98 -17.06
C ASP A 300 6.13 -6.96 -18.36
N THR A 301 7.21 -7.72 -18.39
CA THR A 301 7.98 -7.99 -19.60
C THR A 301 7.43 -9.21 -20.34
N LYS A 302 7.90 -9.46 -21.57
CA LYS A 302 7.50 -10.64 -22.38
C LYS A 302 7.71 -12.00 -21.71
N HIS A 303 8.49 -12.05 -20.63
CA HIS A 303 8.76 -13.28 -19.88
C HIS A 303 7.85 -13.45 -18.66
N CYS A 304 7.03 -12.44 -18.36
CA CYS A 304 6.09 -12.49 -17.25
C CYS A 304 4.82 -13.22 -17.67
N THR A 305 4.33 -14.07 -16.81
CA THR A 305 3.16 -14.90 -17.10
C THR A 305 2.15 -14.82 -15.96
N CYS A 306 0.89 -14.65 -16.29
CA CYS A 306 -0.25 -14.89 -15.41
C CYS A 306 -0.98 -16.16 -15.89
N SER A 307 -2.08 -16.57 -15.36
CA SER A 307 -2.72 -17.85 -15.74
C SER A 307 -3.02 -17.97 -17.26
N LYS A 308 -3.22 -19.21 -17.72
CA LYS A 308 -3.25 -19.75 -19.10
C LYS A 308 -3.96 -18.97 -20.22
N ALA A 309 -4.56 -17.87 -19.98
CA ALA A 309 -5.17 -17.07 -21.02
C ALA A 309 -5.19 -15.63 -20.53
N THR A 310 -4.47 -14.73 -21.15
CA THR A 310 -4.79 -13.32 -21.06
C THR A 310 -3.75 -12.42 -20.40
N LYS A 311 -3.95 -11.15 -20.61
CA LYS A 311 -3.16 -10.04 -20.12
C LYS A 311 -3.12 -10.00 -18.59
N CYS A 312 -1.97 -9.67 -18.07
CA CYS A 312 -1.75 -9.50 -16.63
C CYS A 312 -2.07 -8.07 -16.22
N PHE A 313 -2.33 -7.82 -14.93
CA PHE A 313 -2.68 -6.47 -14.45
C PHE A 313 -1.56 -5.44 -14.64
N MET A 314 -0.29 -5.85 -14.57
CA MET A 314 0.85 -4.94 -14.71
C MET A 314 1.39 -4.86 -16.15
N THR A 315 0.54 -5.05 -17.16
CA THR A 315 0.94 -4.85 -18.56
C THR A 315 1.12 -3.36 -18.87
N ASP A 316 2.09 -3.02 -19.72
CA ASP A 316 2.28 -1.68 -20.30
C ASP A 316 1.39 -1.43 -21.52
N GLU A 317 0.71 -2.48 -22.01
CA GLU A 317 -0.26 -2.42 -23.09
C GLU A 317 -1.67 -2.13 -22.56
N SER A 318 -2.68 -2.28 -23.41
CA SER A 318 -4.09 -2.12 -23.03
C SER A 318 -4.46 -2.99 -21.80
N LEU A 319 -4.94 -2.36 -20.74
CA LEU A 319 -5.41 -2.98 -19.50
C LEU A 319 -6.78 -3.69 -19.64
N GLU A 320 -7.41 -3.57 -20.80
CA GLU A 320 -8.65 -4.28 -21.10
C GLU A 320 -8.40 -5.78 -21.03
N ASP A 321 -9.24 -6.53 -20.34
CA ASP A 321 -9.14 -7.99 -20.09
C ASP A 321 -8.03 -8.50 -19.15
N SER A 322 -7.34 -7.62 -18.43
CA SER A 322 -6.42 -8.05 -17.37
C SER A 322 -7.16 -8.82 -16.28
N LYS A 323 -6.64 -9.98 -15.86
CA LYS A 323 -7.36 -10.90 -14.95
C LYS A 323 -6.58 -11.31 -13.72
N ALA A 324 -5.26 -11.20 -13.73
CA ALA A 324 -4.40 -11.65 -12.63
C ALA A 324 -3.07 -10.89 -12.64
N PHE A 325 -2.42 -10.88 -11.50
CA PHE A 325 -1.02 -10.46 -11.41
C PHE A 325 -0.09 -11.55 -11.95
N SER A 326 0.98 -11.15 -12.59
CA SER A 326 1.99 -12.04 -13.15
C SER A 326 2.89 -12.64 -12.07
N ASN A 327 3.67 -13.66 -12.45
CA ASN A 327 4.74 -14.18 -11.61
C ASN A 327 5.80 -13.11 -11.31
N CYS A 328 6.06 -12.17 -12.23
CA CYS A 328 6.97 -11.05 -12.02
C CYS A 328 6.42 -10.08 -10.97
N SER A 329 5.16 -9.66 -11.11
CA SER A 329 4.49 -8.78 -10.16
C SER A 329 4.48 -9.37 -8.75
N ILE A 330 4.13 -10.65 -8.61
CA ILE A 330 4.10 -11.34 -7.31
C ILE A 330 5.51 -11.43 -6.72
N LYS A 331 6.52 -11.68 -7.55
CA LYS A 331 7.93 -11.70 -7.13
C LYS A 331 8.37 -10.34 -6.62
N SER A 332 8.09 -9.26 -7.36
CA SER A 332 8.44 -7.88 -6.95
C SER A 332 7.80 -7.51 -5.61
N PHE A 333 6.53 -7.86 -5.41
CA PHE A 333 5.85 -7.64 -4.13
C PHE A 333 6.50 -8.44 -2.98
N LEU A 334 6.83 -9.72 -3.20
CA LEU A 334 7.56 -10.51 -2.20
C LEU A 334 8.92 -9.91 -1.86
N GLU A 335 9.65 -9.42 -2.84
CA GLU A 335 10.94 -8.76 -2.63
C GLU A 335 10.79 -7.45 -1.83
N LEU A 336 9.72 -6.68 -2.08
CA LEU A 336 9.39 -5.50 -1.27
C LEU A 336 9.17 -5.87 0.20
N LEU A 337 8.36 -6.89 0.47
CA LEU A 337 8.11 -7.38 1.83
C LEU A 337 9.39 -7.92 2.51
N GLN A 338 10.25 -8.60 1.75
CA GLN A 338 11.51 -9.16 2.27
C GLN A 338 12.55 -8.09 2.61
N ARG A 339 12.51 -6.95 1.91
CA ARG A 339 13.39 -5.80 2.22
C ARG A 339 12.91 -4.98 3.41
N GLY A 340 11.72 -5.25 3.95
CA GLY A 340 11.09 -4.46 5.01
C GLY A 340 10.44 -3.17 4.50
N ASP A 341 10.38 -2.96 3.18
CA ASP A 341 9.77 -1.76 2.61
C ASP A 341 8.22 -1.77 2.72
N GLY A 342 7.64 -2.88 3.17
CA GLY A 342 6.20 -3.10 3.39
C GLY A 342 5.80 -3.23 4.87
N ASP A 343 6.56 -2.68 5.81
CA ASP A 343 6.30 -2.88 7.24
C ASP A 343 4.98 -2.25 7.70
N CYS A 344 4.52 -1.16 7.07
CA CYS A 344 3.21 -0.57 7.35
C CYS A 344 2.03 -1.49 6.98
N LEU A 345 2.25 -2.52 6.16
CA LEU A 345 1.22 -3.45 5.72
C LEU A 345 0.93 -4.57 6.72
N ARG A 346 1.65 -4.60 7.84
CA ARG A 346 1.56 -5.70 8.84
C ARG A 346 0.56 -5.42 9.96
N ASN A 347 0.20 -4.16 10.20
CA ASN A 347 -0.80 -3.83 11.18
C ASN A 347 -2.19 -4.25 10.69
N VAL A 348 -2.95 -4.86 11.58
CA VAL A 348 -4.38 -5.06 11.34
C VAL A 348 -5.06 -3.72 11.58
N PRO A 349 -5.75 -3.16 10.58
CA PRO A 349 -6.42 -1.88 10.74
C PRO A 349 -7.46 -1.91 11.86
N GLU A 350 -7.57 -0.82 12.62
CA GLU A 350 -8.55 -0.72 13.71
C GLU A 350 -9.98 -0.78 13.16
N PRO A 351 -10.86 -1.67 13.65
CA PRO A 351 -12.17 -1.91 13.05
C PRO A 351 -13.07 -0.68 12.90
N HIS A 352 -12.88 0.33 13.74
CA HIS A 352 -13.65 1.59 13.71
C HIS A 352 -13.07 2.64 12.76
N ARG A 353 -11.89 2.38 12.15
CA ARG A 353 -11.22 3.28 11.21
C ARG A 353 -11.23 2.77 9.77
N VAL A 354 -11.75 1.57 9.53
CA VAL A 354 -11.54 0.89 8.25
C VAL A 354 -12.85 0.46 7.64
N PHE A 355 -12.98 0.73 6.35
CA PHE A 355 -13.99 0.09 5.50
C PHE A 355 -13.40 -1.14 4.84
N TYR A 356 -13.79 -2.33 5.29
CA TYR A 356 -13.55 -3.58 4.60
C TYR A 356 -14.78 -4.49 4.64
N SER A 357 -14.86 -5.37 3.68
CA SER A 357 -16.00 -6.29 3.57
C SER A 357 -15.80 -7.50 4.48
N LYS A 358 -16.64 -7.66 5.51
CA LYS A 358 -16.67 -8.89 6.32
C LYS A 358 -17.28 -10.04 5.53
N LEU A 359 -16.50 -11.07 5.29
CA LEU A 359 -16.95 -12.27 4.61
C LEU A 359 -16.11 -13.48 4.99
N CYS A 360 -16.79 -14.52 5.39
CA CYS A 360 -16.18 -15.84 5.35
C CYS A 360 -15.66 -16.12 3.93
N GLY A 361 -14.36 -16.36 3.82
CA GLY A 361 -13.68 -16.58 2.55
C GLY A 361 -12.88 -15.40 2.02
N ASN A 362 -12.74 -14.34 2.79
CA ASN A 362 -11.95 -13.14 2.44
C ASN A 362 -10.51 -13.16 2.97
N LYS A 363 -10.13 -14.23 3.70
CA LYS A 363 -8.82 -14.45 4.36
C LYS A 363 -8.54 -13.51 5.56
N VAL A 364 -9.58 -12.91 6.10
CA VAL A 364 -9.53 -12.14 7.35
C VAL A 364 -10.53 -12.75 8.31
N ILE A 365 -10.13 -12.91 9.55
CA ILE A 365 -11.04 -13.38 10.60
C ILE A 365 -11.92 -12.22 11.03
N ASP A 366 -13.15 -12.22 10.59
CA ASP A 366 -14.15 -11.20 10.90
C ASP A 366 -14.91 -11.54 12.19
N GLU A 367 -15.66 -10.55 12.72
CA GLU A 367 -16.50 -10.75 13.90
C GLU A 367 -17.55 -11.84 13.65
N GLY A 368 -17.57 -12.86 14.49
CA GLY A 368 -18.41 -14.05 14.34
C GLY A 368 -17.74 -15.21 13.61
N GLU A 369 -16.52 -15.03 13.15
CA GLU A 369 -15.67 -16.08 12.57
C GLU A 369 -14.64 -16.57 13.60
N GLN A 370 -14.26 -17.80 13.47
CA GLN A 370 -13.18 -18.39 14.27
C GLN A 370 -11.88 -18.50 13.46
N CYS A 371 -11.99 -18.48 12.15
CA CYS A 371 -10.89 -18.57 11.20
C CYS A 371 -11.38 -18.18 9.80
N ASP A 372 -10.47 -17.90 8.88
CA ASP A 372 -10.78 -17.75 7.47
C ASP A 372 -9.71 -18.40 6.58
N CYS A 373 -10.06 -19.46 5.89
CA CYS A 373 -9.17 -20.19 4.99
C CYS A 373 -9.22 -19.67 3.54
N GLY A 374 -10.06 -18.69 3.26
CA GLY A 374 -10.30 -18.15 1.92
C GLY A 374 -11.51 -18.78 1.23
N ARG A 375 -11.50 -18.76 -0.08
CA ARG A 375 -12.61 -19.29 -0.88
C ARG A 375 -12.84 -20.79 -0.61
N PRO A 376 -14.04 -21.34 -0.86
CA PRO A 376 -14.34 -22.74 -0.62
C PRO A 376 -13.35 -23.74 -1.24
N LEU A 377 -12.73 -23.37 -2.38
CA LEU A 377 -11.67 -24.18 -2.99
C LEU A 377 -10.36 -24.13 -2.21
N ASP A 378 -10.03 -22.99 -1.63
CA ASP A 378 -8.81 -22.80 -0.82
C ASP A 378 -8.95 -23.55 0.51
N CYS A 379 -10.18 -23.69 1.02
CA CYS A 379 -10.49 -24.38 2.27
C CYS A 379 -10.51 -25.91 2.17
N ARG A 380 -10.64 -26.50 0.97
CA ARG A 380 -10.72 -27.97 0.79
C ARG A 380 -9.49 -28.73 1.28
N GLY A 381 -8.42 -28.22 1.54
CA GLY A 381 -7.23 -28.90 2.10
C GLY A 381 -6.70 -28.22 3.34
N HIS A 382 -7.38 -27.16 3.80
CA HIS A 382 -6.88 -26.41 4.93
C HIS A 382 -6.98 -27.23 6.23
N PRO A 383 -5.88 -27.43 6.97
CA PRO A 383 -5.89 -28.37 8.11
C PRO A 383 -6.73 -27.89 9.28
N CYS A 384 -6.86 -26.57 9.49
CA CYS A 384 -7.36 -25.97 10.72
C CYS A 384 -8.72 -25.29 10.59
N CYS A 385 -9.11 -24.88 9.39
CA CYS A 385 -10.31 -24.06 9.14
C CYS A 385 -11.22 -24.73 8.12
N ASP A 386 -12.54 -24.59 8.28
CA ASP A 386 -13.54 -25.07 7.33
C ASP A 386 -14.06 -23.95 6.43
N GLN A 387 -14.87 -24.32 5.43
CA GLN A 387 -15.44 -23.37 4.47
C GLN A 387 -16.52 -22.42 5.05
N ASN A 388 -16.93 -22.64 6.30
CA ASN A 388 -17.88 -21.81 7.02
C ASN A 388 -17.18 -20.90 8.05
N CYS A 389 -15.87 -20.76 7.94
CA CYS A 389 -15.01 -19.95 8.82
C CYS A 389 -15.07 -20.39 10.30
N ARG A 390 -15.13 -21.69 10.51
CA ARG A 390 -15.03 -22.28 11.82
C ARG A 390 -13.79 -23.14 11.93
N LEU A 391 -13.19 -23.14 13.12
CA LEU A 391 -12.08 -24.03 13.43
C LEU A 391 -12.56 -25.49 13.38
N LYS A 392 -11.78 -26.35 12.74
CA LYS A 392 -12.04 -27.79 12.74
C LYS A 392 -11.87 -28.37 14.14
N PRO A 393 -12.51 -29.52 14.46
CA PRO A 393 -12.36 -30.16 15.77
C PRO A 393 -10.88 -30.35 16.16
N GLY A 394 -10.51 -29.87 17.34
CA GLY A 394 -9.15 -29.93 17.87
C GLY A 394 -8.22 -28.78 17.45
N ALA A 395 -8.64 -27.90 16.54
CA ALA A 395 -7.91 -26.68 16.20
C ALA A 395 -8.24 -25.55 17.19
N VAL A 396 -7.22 -24.76 17.57
CA VAL A 396 -7.37 -23.56 18.40
C VAL A 396 -6.94 -22.29 17.66
N CYS A 397 -6.31 -22.44 16.52
CA CYS A 397 -5.92 -21.37 15.62
C CYS A 397 -5.85 -21.88 14.17
N SER A 398 -5.80 -20.98 13.22
CA SER A 398 -5.73 -21.35 11.79
C SER A 398 -4.68 -20.61 11.00
N ALA A 399 -4.30 -19.43 11.43
CA ALA A 399 -3.38 -18.53 10.74
C ALA A 399 -2.49 -17.83 11.77
N GLY A 400 -1.58 -16.96 11.29
CA GLY A 400 -0.70 -16.18 12.14
C GLY A 400 0.65 -16.86 12.43
N GLN A 401 1.62 -16.05 12.79
CA GLN A 401 3.01 -16.48 12.99
C GLN A 401 3.16 -17.32 14.26
N CYS A 402 2.24 -17.14 15.21
CA CYS A 402 2.18 -17.90 16.46
C CYS A 402 1.22 -19.09 16.41
N CYS A 403 0.75 -19.48 15.20
CA CYS A 403 -0.02 -20.70 14.97
C CYS A 403 0.78 -21.73 14.17
N GLN A 404 0.87 -22.94 14.68
CA GLN A 404 1.51 -24.05 14.00
C GLN A 404 0.71 -25.35 14.20
N LYS A 405 0.39 -26.03 13.10
CA LYS A 405 -0.39 -27.28 13.12
C LYS A 405 -1.70 -27.14 13.94
N CYS A 406 -2.41 -26.01 13.71
CA CYS A 406 -3.69 -25.68 14.36
C CYS A 406 -3.60 -25.46 15.88
N ARG A 407 -2.42 -25.24 16.43
CA ARG A 407 -2.18 -24.95 17.86
C ARG A 407 -1.30 -23.73 18.02
N PHE A 408 -1.50 -22.99 19.09
CA PHE A 408 -0.60 -21.90 19.44
C PHE A 408 0.83 -22.42 19.64
N ARG A 409 1.79 -21.66 19.14
CA ARG A 409 3.21 -21.89 19.48
C ARG A 409 3.43 -21.56 20.95
N ALA A 410 4.37 -22.25 21.55
CA ALA A 410 4.73 -22.00 22.95
C ALA A 410 5.12 -20.53 23.15
N ALA A 411 4.82 -20.02 24.35
CA ALA A 411 5.33 -18.74 24.78
C ALA A 411 6.86 -18.69 24.64
N GLY A 412 7.40 -17.57 24.20
CA GLY A 412 8.82 -17.41 23.93
C GLY A 412 9.26 -17.78 22.51
N HIS A 413 8.41 -18.39 21.70
CA HIS A 413 8.78 -18.62 20.29
C HIS A 413 8.90 -17.28 19.55
N LYS A 414 10.11 -16.99 19.00
CA LYS A 414 10.36 -15.77 18.23
C LYS A 414 9.52 -15.79 16.96
N CYS A 415 8.55 -14.91 16.85
CA CYS A 415 7.63 -14.81 15.71
C CYS A 415 8.06 -13.77 14.70
N ARG A 416 8.82 -12.75 15.13
CA ARG A 416 9.48 -11.80 14.25
C ARG A 416 10.93 -11.60 14.69
N THR A 417 11.83 -11.64 13.73
CA THR A 417 13.25 -11.34 13.95
C THR A 417 13.51 -9.87 13.71
N GLU A 418 14.40 -9.30 14.48
CA GLU A 418 14.95 -7.97 14.26
C GLU A 418 15.53 -7.85 12.84
N THR A 419 15.23 -6.76 12.16
CA THR A 419 15.69 -6.46 10.78
C THR A 419 16.82 -5.44 10.74
N ASP A 420 16.99 -4.69 11.82
CA ASP A 420 17.97 -3.62 11.99
C ASP A 420 18.40 -3.56 13.47
N GLU A 421 19.52 -2.92 13.77
CA GLU A 421 19.96 -2.74 15.17
C GLU A 421 19.03 -1.84 16.00
N CYS A 422 18.17 -1.08 15.34
CA CYS A 422 17.14 -0.27 15.95
C CYS A 422 15.77 -0.96 16.03
N ASP A 423 15.70 -2.19 15.57
CA ASP A 423 14.52 -3.03 15.61
C ASP A 423 14.59 -3.99 16.81
N LEU A 424 13.45 -4.48 17.27
CA LEU A 424 13.35 -5.40 18.39
C LEU A 424 12.59 -6.66 17.98
N PRO A 425 13.00 -7.83 18.50
CA PRO A 425 12.30 -9.06 18.20
C PRO A 425 11.00 -9.19 19.00
N GLU A 426 10.00 -9.84 18.41
CA GLU A 426 8.76 -10.21 19.09
C GLU A 426 8.63 -11.71 19.28
N TYR A 427 7.90 -12.09 20.33
CA TYR A 427 7.72 -13.47 20.75
C TYR A 427 6.25 -13.81 20.95
N CYS A 428 5.88 -15.03 20.62
CA CYS A 428 4.54 -15.56 20.88
C CYS A 428 4.29 -15.63 22.39
N ASN A 429 3.06 -15.32 22.79
CA ASN A 429 2.65 -15.40 24.20
C ASN A 429 2.05 -16.76 24.61
N GLY A 430 1.91 -17.69 23.67
CA GLY A 430 1.33 -19.01 23.89
C GLY A 430 -0.20 -19.07 23.90
N THR A 431 -0.88 -17.94 23.79
CA THR A 431 -2.35 -17.84 23.89
C THR A 431 -3.00 -17.12 22.69
N SER A 432 -2.20 -16.59 21.77
CA SER A 432 -2.63 -15.91 20.57
C SER A 432 -1.96 -16.48 19.34
N GLU A 433 -2.65 -16.47 18.23
CA GLU A 433 -2.11 -16.84 16.92
C GLU A 433 -1.29 -15.71 16.29
N TRP A 434 -1.44 -14.49 16.76
CA TRP A 434 -0.79 -13.30 16.23
C TRP A 434 0.51 -13.00 16.99
N CYS A 435 1.53 -12.59 16.23
CA CYS A 435 2.71 -11.95 16.78
C CYS A 435 2.32 -10.59 17.39
N PRO A 436 2.92 -10.15 18.49
CA PRO A 436 2.72 -8.79 18.98
C PRO A 436 3.00 -7.74 17.92
N THR A 437 2.51 -6.52 18.14
CA THR A 437 2.78 -5.34 17.29
C THR A 437 4.28 -5.09 17.19
N ASP A 438 4.71 -4.53 16.06
CA ASP A 438 6.10 -4.22 15.79
C ASP A 438 6.68 -3.23 16.80
N PHE A 439 7.62 -3.70 17.62
CA PHE A 439 8.32 -2.90 18.61
C PHE A 439 9.73 -2.59 18.12
N HIS A 440 10.16 -1.38 18.33
CA HIS A 440 11.49 -0.93 17.94
C HIS A 440 12.13 -0.08 19.03
N VAL A 441 13.43 0.13 18.91
CA VAL A 441 14.20 0.97 19.82
C VAL A 441 13.69 2.41 19.72
N HIS A 442 13.54 3.05 20.86
CA HIS A 442 13.05 4.43 20.99
C HIS A 442 13.82 5.40 20.07
N ASP A 443 13.06 6.23 19.35
CA ASP A 443 13.60 7.21 18.41
C ASP A 443 14.61 8.16 19.10
N GLY A 444 15.75 8.39 18.41
CA GLY A 444 16.85 9.20 18.93
C GLY A 444 17.88 8.44 19.77
N THR A 445 17.67 7.13 20.00
CA THR A 445 18.69 6.28 20.63
C THR A 445 19.91 6.17 19.69
N PRO A 446 21.16 6.36 20.20
CA PRO A 446 22.35 6.20 19.39
C PRO A 446 22.46 4.76 18.82
N CYS A 447 22.86 4.65 17.56
CA CYS A 447 23.13 3.39 16.87
C CYS A 447 24.50 3.43 16.19
N SER A 448 24.86 2.38 15.42
CA SER A 448 26.14 2.24 14.71
C SER A 448 26.46 3.43 13.83
N ASP A 449 27.73 3.59 13.46
CA ASP A 449 28.23 4.65 12.60
C ASP A 449 27.81 6.07 13.06
N ASN A 450 27.73 6.29 14.38
CA ASN A 450 27.31 7.57 14.98
C ASN A 450 25.89 8.01 14.54
N GLY A 451 25.03 7.03 14.17
CA GLY A 451 23.64 7.23 13.80
C GLY A 451 22.70 7.40 14.98
N SER A 452 21.42 7.50 14.68
CA SER A 452 20.34 7.49 15.66
C SER A 452 19.19 6.63 15.13
N CYS A 453 18.58 5.86 16.01
CA CYS A 453 17.38 5.10 15.70
C CYS A 453 16.22 6.04 15.37
N TYR A 454 15.50 5.73 14.31
CA TYR A 454 14.29 6.42 13.92
C TYR A 454 13.35 5.43 13.23
N GLN A 455 12.15 5.25 13.78
CA GLN A 455 11.15 4.29 13.29
C GLN A 455 11.74 2.89 12.99
N GLY A 456 12.50 2.35 13.94
CA GLY A 456 13.08 1.01 13.85
C GLY A 456 14.30 0.87 12.94
N LYS A 457 14.84 1.98 12.41
CA LYS A 457 16.00 1.94 11.49
C LYS A 457 17.14 2.84 11.99
N CYS A 458 18.36 2.35 11.84
CA CYS A 458 19.56 3.14 12.05
C CYS A 458 19.89 3.89 10.76
N ALA A 459 19.45 5.15 10.64
CA ALA A 459 19.68 5.97 9.46
C ALA A 459 21.00 6.74 9.56
N THR A 460 21.99 6.37 8.72
CA THR A 460 23.25 7.10 8.61
C THR A 460 23.54 7.45 7.15
N TYR A 461 24.26 8.56 6.91
CA TYR A 461 24.69 8.92 5.56
C TYR A 461 25.62 7.86 4.97
N ASP A 462 26.48 7.27 5.81
CA ASP A 462 27.40 6.21 5.37
C ASP A 462 26.67 4.95 4.91
N SER A 463 25.63 4.50 5.65
CA SER A 463 24.82 3.36 5.24
C SER A 463 24.07 3.62 3.94
N GLN A 464 23.54 4.84 3.76
CA GLN A 464 22.87 5.26 2.54
C GLN A 464 23.85 5.31 1.36
N CYS A 465 25.04 5.90 1.54
CA CYS A 465 26.08 5.94 0.51
C CYS A 465 26.56 4.54 0.12
N ARG A 466 26.75 3.64 1.08
CA ARG A 466 27.14 2.24 0.80
C ARG A 466 26.05 1.49 0.03
N LYS A 467 24.80 1.75 0.33
CA LYS A 467 23.66 1.11 -0.37
C LYS A 467 23.58 1.54 -1.84
N ILE A 468 23.95 2.79 -2.15
CA ILE A 468 23.89 3.34 -3.51
C ILE A 468 25.19 3.06 -4.29
N PHE A 469 26.33 3.37 -3.71
CA PHE A 469 27.62 3.42 -4.39
C PHE A 469 28.59 2.27 -4.03
N GLY A 470 28.15 1.34 -3.19
CA GLY A 470 28.93 0.15 -2.81
C GLY A 470 29.70 0.32 -1.48
N LYS A 471 30.27 -0.80 -1.00
CA LYS A 471 30.77 -0.99 0.37
C LYS A 471 31.81 0.05 0.85
N GLU A 472 32.57 0.63 -0.06
CA GLU A 472 33.63 1.58 0.27
C GLU A 472 33.15 3.04 0.33
N ALA A 473 31.97 3.32 -0.25
CA ALA A 473 31.41 4.66 -0.25
C ALA A 473 31.11 5.14 1.17
N ARG A 474 31.29 6.42 1.41
CA ARG A 474 31.07 7.11 2.68
C ARG A 474 30.31 8.40 2.44
N ALA A 475 29.76 8.97 3.50
CA ALA A 475 29.24 10.32 3.49
C ALA A 475 30.32 11.31 3.05
N ALA A 476 29.96 12.24 2.20
CA ALA A 476 30.84 13.33 1.87
C ALA A 476 31.03 14.29 3.06
N PRO A 477 32.09 15.07 3.09
CA PRO A 477 32.25 16.14 4.07
C PRO A 477 31.04 17.10 4.06
N GLU A 478 30.75 17.68 5.20
CA GLU A 478 29.62 18.63 5.36
C GLU A 478 29.67 19.78 4.35
N SER A 479 30.88 20.16 3.92
CA SER A 479 31.09 21.16 2.89
C SER A 479 30.42 20.82 1.55
N CYS A 480 30.36 19.53 1.15
CA CYS A 480 29.64 19.10 -0.05
C CYS A 480 28.13 19.38 0.10
N PHE A 481 27.54 18.98 1.21
CA PHE A 481 26.11 19.20 1.47
C PHE A 481 25.78 20.70 1.50
N LYS A 482 26.57 21.50 2.21
CA LYS A 482 26.35 22.95 2.31
C LYS A 482 26.57 23.67 0.98
N MET A 483 27.53 23.23 0.18
CA MET A 483 27.82 23.83 -1.13
C MET A 483 26.73 23.52 -2.16
N LEU A 484 26.19 22.32 -2.14
CA LEU A 484 25.25 21.86 -3.15
C LEU A 484 23.79 22.09 -2.74
N ASN A 485 23.40 21.64 -1.56
CA ASN A 485 21.99 21.59 -1.18
C ASN A 485 21.34 22.96 -0.99
N VAL A 486 22.10 24.02 -0.75
CA VAL A 486 21.57 25.39 -0.66
C VAL A 486 21.25 26.00 -2.01
N LYS A 487 21.75 25.45 -3.12
CA LYS A 487 21.55 26.00 -4.46
C LYS A 487 20.11 25.84 -4.95
N GLY A 488 19.41 24.79 -4.55
CA GLY A 488 18.07 24.52 -5.02
C GLY A 488 18.01 24.12 -6.49
N ASP A 489 18.92 23.26 -6.90
CA ASP A 489 18.98 22.69 -8.24
C ASP A 489 18.94 21.14 -8.19
N ARG A 490 19.00 20.49 -9.34
CA ARG A 490 18.99 19.01 -9.43
C ARG A 490 20.18 18.35 -8.71
N PHE A 491 21.26 19.09 -8.48
CA PHE A 491 22.48 18.57 -7.85
C PHE A 491 22.42 18.63 -6.33
N GLY A 492 21.58 19.56 -5.79
CA GLY A 492 21.40 19.72 -4.37
C GLY A 492 20.19 20.58 -4.03
N ASN A 493 19.29 20.03 -3.19
CA ASN A 493 18.06 20.68 -2.79
C ASN A 493 17.47 20.03 -1.52
N CYS A 494 16.45 20.66 -0.95
CA CYS A 494 15.62 20.14 0.13
C CYS A 494 14.20 19.74 -0.35
N GLY A 495 14.09 19.25 -1.56
CA GLY A 495 12.85 18.95 -2.24
C GLY A 495 12.53 19.98 -3.31
N GLY A 496 11.42 19.81 -3.97
CA GLY A 496 10.88 20.71 -4.99
C GLY A 496 9.36 20.72 -4.90
N ASP A 497 8.74 21.62 -5.64
CA ASP A 497 7.29 21.65 -5.80
C ASP A 497 6.79 20.59 -6.79
N GLY A 498 7.67 19.65 -7.20
CA GLY A 498 7.36 18.59 -8.17
C GLY A 498 7.32 19.05 -9.62
N THR A 499 7.53 20.32 -9.88
CA THR A 499 7.68 20.82 -11.24
C THR A 499 9.14 20.73 -11.67
N SER A 500 9.39 20.39 -12.93
CA SER A 500 10.74 20.27 -13.50
C SER A 500 11.58 21.56 -13.43
N ALA A 501 11.07 22.62 -12.86
CA ALA A 501 11.68 23.94 -12.82
C ALA A 501 11.99 24.52 -11.42
N ALA A 502 11.51 23.92 -10.33
CA ALA A 502 11.63 24.55 -9.01
C ALA A 502 12.07 23.61 -7.89
N PHE A 503 13.36 23.26 -7.89
CA PHE A 503 13.99 22.72 -6.70
C PHE A 503 14.14 23.82 -5.62
N VAL A 504 13.81 23.48 -4.38
CA VAL A 504 13.93 24.41 -3.25
C VAL A 504 15.30 24.25 -2.59
N GLY A 505 16.07 25.30 -2.54
CA GLY A 505 17.35 25.32 -1.82
C GLY A 505 17.14 25.12 -0.33
N CYS A 506 17.98 24.29 0.27
CA CYS A 506 17.98 24.10 1.71
C CYS A 506 18.39 25.41 2.42
N LYS A 507 17.72 25.75 3.52
CA LYS A 507 18.32 26.70 4.48
C LYS A 507 19.65 26.13 4.98
N HIS A 508 20.64 26.94 5.25
CA HIS A 508 21.97 26.48 5.67
C HIS A 508 21.96 25.48 6.82
N GLN A 509 21.09 25.67 7.80
CA GLN A 509 20.91 24.75 8.93
C GLN A 509 20.32 23.41 8.55
N ASN A 510 19.64 23.30 7.40
CA ASN A 510 18.99 22.10 6.89
C ASN A 510 19.79 21.44 5.75
N ALA A 511 20.95 21.98 5.40
CA ALA A 511 21.72 21.52 4.24
C ALA A 511 22.04 20.02 4.29
N LEU A 512 22.30 19.47 5.47
CA LEU A 512 22.54 18.04 5.66
C LEU A 512 21.28 17.20 5.40
N CYS A 513 20.08 17.73 5.57
CA CYS A 513 18.82 17.02 5.37
C CYS A 513 18.33 17.02 3.90
N GLY A 514 19.06 17.65 3.00
CA GLY A 514 18.75 17.70 1.58
C GLY A 514 19.15 16.43 0.82
N ARG A 515 19.68 16.61 -0.37
CA ARG A 515 20.19 15.51 -1.20
C ARG A 515 21.45 14.90 -0.56
N LEU A 516 21.50 13.56 -0.61
CA LEU A 516 22.63 12.77 -0.13
C LEU A 516 23.88 13.08 -0.96
N GLN A 517 24.98 13.32 -0.26
CA GLN A 517 26.29 13.54 -0.87
C GLN A 517 27.27 12.50 -0.35
N CYS A 518 27.93 11.80 -1.27
CA CYS A 518 28.83 10.71 -0.98
C CYS A 518 30.25 10.98 -1.48
N THR A 519 31.20 10.25 -0.96
CA THR A 519 32.61 10.26 -1.36
C THR A 519 33.18 8.84 -1.39
N ASN A 520 34.45 8.71 -1.79
CA ASN A 520 35.14 7.41 -1.88
C ASN A 520 34.43 6.38 -2.77
N VAL A 521 33.81 6.84 -3.84
CA VAL A 521 33.18 5.98 -4.84
C VAL A 521 34.25 5.40 -5.75
N LYS A 522 34.51 4.10 -5.66
CA LYS A 522 35.57 3.40 -6.45
C LYS A 522 35.09 2.93 -7.81
N ARG A 523 33.82 2.61 -7.92
CA ARG A 523 33.19 2.17 -9.17
C ARG A 523 31.85 2.86 -9.32
N ILE A 524 31.51 3.25 -10.53
CA ILE A 524 30.18 3.73 -10.85
C ILE A 524 29.22 2.54 -10.72
N PRO A 525 28.23 2.58 -9.82
CA PRO A 525 27.30 1.49 -9.67
C PRO A 525 26.44 1.37 -10.93
N PHE A 526 26.09 0.15 -11.27
CA PHE A 526 25.04 -0.08 -12.25
C PHE A 526 23.70 0.16 -11.54
N LEU A 527 23.16 1.36 -11.73
CA LEU A 527 21.85 1.70 -11.18
C LEU A 527 20.77 0.95 -11.97
N ARG A 528 19.82 0.35 -11.27
CA ARG A 528 18.76 -0.46 -11.89
C ARG A 528 17.60 0.38 -12.45
N GLY A 529 17.68 1.69 -12.33
CA GLY A 529 16.67 2.66 -12.72
C GLY A 529 17.23 3.83 -13.53
N PRO A 530 16.41 4.80 -13.91
CA PRO A 530 16.78 5.99 -14.66
C PRO A 530 17.54 7.05 -13.83
N GLU A 531 18.05 6.66 -12.66
CA GLU A 531 18.81 7.55 -11.80
C GLU A 531 20.09 7.99 -12.49
N THR A 532 20.35 9.29 -12.47
CA THR A 532 21.61 9.84 -12.97
C THR A 532 22.61 9.91 -11.83
N ILE A 533 23.80 9.34 -12.01
CA ILE A 533 24.91 9.57 -11.10
C ILE A 533 25.45 10.96 -11.36
N ILE A 534 25.58 11.74 -10.31
CA ILE A 534 26.09 13.10 -10.33
C ILE A 534 27.44 13.13 -9.62
N GLN A 535 28.44 13.66 -10.29
CA GLN A 535 29.76 13.91 -9.74
C GLN A 535 30.04 15.42 -9.80
N THR A 536 30.21 16.05 -8.66
CA THR A 536 30.47 17.50 -8.60
C THR A 536 31.80 17.76 -7.90
N PRO A 537 32.68 18.63 -8.46
CA PRO A 537 33.91 19.00 -7.78
C PRO A 537 33.59 19.76 -6.48
N GLY A 538 34.17 19.32 -5.38
CA GLY A 538 34.00 19.91 -4.06
C GLY A 538 35.32 20.36 -3.46
N PRO A 539 35.30 21.06 -2.31
CA PRO A 539 36.49 21.62 -1.69
C PRO A 539 37.53 20.57 -1.26
N GLN A 540 37.12 19.35 -1.00
CA GLN A 540 37.93 18.25 -0.50
C GLN A 540 37.90 17.02 -1.44
N GLY A 541 37.65 17.23 -2.72
CA GLY A 541 37.52 16.18 -3.71
C GLY A 541 36.12 16.14 -4.34
N TRP A 542 35.75 14.96 -4.84
CA TRP A 542 34.48 14.81 -5.54
C TRP A 542 33.31 14.54 -4.59
N CYS A 543 32.21 15.29 -4.76
CA CYS A 543 30.93 15.03 -4.15
C CYS A 543 30.06 14.19 -5.12
N TRP A 544 29.64 13.03 -4.67
CA TRP A 544 28.82 12.10 -5.47
C TRP A 544 27.39 12.10 -4.95
N GLY A 545 26.45 12.21 -5.86
CA GLY A 545 25.03 12.11 -5.57
C GLY A 545 24.29 11.39 -6.70
N THR A 546 23.00 11.24 -6.55
CA THR A 546 22.12 10.78 -7.62
C THR A 546 21.14 11.88 -7.98
N GLY A 547 20.92 12.08 -9.29
CA GLY A 547 19.84 12.92 -9.80
C GLY A 547 18.57 12.09 -9.87
N TYR A 548 17.47 12.70 -9.45
CA TYR A 548 16.16 12.17 -9.73
C TYR A 548 15.80 12.58 -11.17
N HIS A 549 15.66 11.61 -12.04
CA HIS A 549 14.95 11.83 -13.28
C HIS A 549 13.47 11.56 -13.00
N ALA A 550 12.64 12.45 -13.49
CA ALA A 550 11.19 12.37 -13.43
C ALA A 550 10.59 11.19 -14.24
N GLY A 551 11.14 10.00 -14.06
CA GLY A 551 10.43 8.75 -14.25
C GLY A 551 9.87 8.42 -12.89
N ILE A 552 8.67 8.78 -12.67
CA ILE A 552 7.94 8.89 -11.41
C ILE A 552 7.81 7.53 -10.70
N ASP A 553 8.17 6.46 -11.38
CA ASP A 553 7.99 5.09 -10.93
C ASP A 553 9.11 4.57 -10.03
N ILE A 554 10.05 5.42 -9.60
CA ILE A 554 11.20 5.00 -8.80
C ILE A 554 11.36 5.90 -7.57
N PRO A 555 11.47 5.32 -6.34
CA PRO A 555 11.76 6.09 -5.15
C PRO A 555 13.05 6.87 -5.30
N ASP A 556 13.05 8.15 -4.93
CA ASP A 556 14.27 8.97 -4.91
C ASP A 556 15.24 8.48 -3.83
N VAL A 557 16.15 7.57 -4.24
CA VAL A 557 17.19 7.04 -3.34
C VAL A 557 18.26 8.07 -3.00
N GLY A 558 18.30 9.20 -3.69
CA GLY A 558 19.30 10.26 -3.51
C GLY A 558 18.91 11.32 -2.47
N GLY A 559 17.77 11.22 -1.82
CA GLY A 559 17.39 12.09 -0.72
C GLY A 559 17.98 11.62 0.61
N GLY A 560 18.40 12.55 1.47
CA GLY A 560 18.74 12.22 2.87
C GLY A 560 17.50 11.67 3.58
N LEU A 561 17.62 10.50 4.23
CA LEU A 561 16.55 9.85 4.97
C LEU A 561 16.25 10.56 6.27
N ASP A 562 14.98 10.51 6.69
CA ASP A 562 14.57 10.95 8.01
C ASP A 562 15.24 10.10 9.10
N GLY A 563 15.51 10.69 10.26
CA GLY A 563 16.30 10.07 11.32
C GLY A 563 17.81 10.24 11.17
N THR A 564 18.34 10.64 9.99
CA THR A 564 19.77 10.85 9.80
C THR A 564 20.24 12.07 10.59
N LYS A 565 21.37 11.92 11.29
CA LYS A 565 21.92 12.95 12.19
C LYS A 565 22.42 14.16 11.40
N CYS A 566 21.91 15.35 11.72
CA CYS A 566 22.27 16.60 11.05
C CYS A 566 22.97 17.64 11.97
N GLY A 567 23.26 17.26 13.21
CA GLY A 567 23.96 18.08 14.20
C GLY A 567 24.03 17.40 15.56
N PRO A 568 24.67 18.03 16.55
CA PRO A 568 24.64 17.54 17.93
C PRO A 568 23.20 17.43 18.42
N GLN A 569 22.76 16.23 18.77
CA GLN A 569 21.38 15.94 19.20
C GLN A 569 20.29 16.38 18.21
N LYS A 570 20.60 16.46 16.91
CA LYS A 570 19.66 16.84 15.86
C LYS A 570 19.58 15.78 14.78
N ILE A 571 18.37 15.53 14.31
CA ILE A 571 18.07 14.58 13.23
C ILE A 571 17.24 15.26 12.14
N CYS A 572 17.34 14.74 10.95
CA CYS A 572 16.51 15.15 9.82
C CYS A 572 15.09 14.62 9.98
N ILE A 573 14.10 15.47 9.85
CA ILE A 573 12.68 15.13 9.76
C ILE A 573 12.06 16.04 8.69
N ASN A 574 11.49 15.46 7.66
CA ASN A 574 10.90 16.19 6.54
C ASN A 574 11.85 17.27 5.99
N LYS A 575 13.08 16.87 5.62
CA LYS A 575 14.13 17.75 5.08
C LYS A 575 14.52 18.92 5.99
N THR A 576 14.17 18.88 7.27
CA THR A 576 14.47 19.91 8.26
C THR A 576 15.28 19.30 9.40
N CYS A 577 16.36 19.97 9.78
CA CYS A 577 17.20 19.57 10.92
C CYS A 577 16.52 20.00 12.23
N ARG A 578 16.03 19.04 13.01
CA ARG A 578 15.26 19.25 14.25
C ARG A 578 15.95 18.61 15.45
N ASP A 579 15.68 19.13 16.66
CA ASP A 579 16.20 18.56 17.89
C ASP A 579 15.62 17.15 18.14
N ALA A 580 16.48 16.17 18.31
CA ALA A 580 16.10 14.81 18.70
C ALA A 580 15.66 14.74 20.17
N ALA A 581 16.10 15.67 20.98
CA ALA A 581 15.89 15.71 22.43
C ALA A 581 14.44 16.00 22.88
N ALA A 582 13.56 16.48 21.98
CA ALA A 582 12.16 16.74 22.32
C ALA A 582 11.35 15.48 22.70
N ARG A 583 11.94 14.29 22.59
CA ARG A 583 11.32 12.99 22.84
C ARG A 583 11.97 12.17 23.96
N LYS A 584 12.90 12.72 24.73
CA LYS A 584 13.54 11.99 25.84
C LYS A 584 12.63 11.91 27.08
N LYS A 585 11.69 10.97 27.05
CA LYS A 585 11.01 10.56 28.28
C LYS A 585 11.62 9.30 28.90
N CYS A 586 12.34 8.46 28.14
CA CYS A 586 12.97 7.26 28.61
C CYS A 586 14.50 7.35 28.56
N ASP A 587 15.16 7.28 29.70
CA ASP A 587 16.61 7.10 29.80
C ASP A 587 16.91 5.63 30.17
N PRO A 588 17.52 4.83 29.24
CA PRO A 588 17.81 3.42 29.50
C PRO A 588 18.75 3.20 30.70
N LYS A 589 19.61 4.14 31.02
CA LYS A 589 20.51 4.04 32.18
C LYS A 589 19.76 4.15 33.50
N VAL A 590 18.73 4.99 33.54
CA VAL A 590 17.90 5.21 34.72
C VAL A 590 16.78 4.19 34.80
N LEU A 591 15.93 4.11 33.76
CA LEU A 591 14.72 3.29 33.77
C LEU A 591 15.01 1.80 33.60
N CYS A 592 15.99 1.43 32.76
CA CYS A 592 16.34 0.05 32.46
C CYS A 592 17.65 -0.38 33.15
N HIS A 593 18.15 0.37 34.12
CA HIS A 593 19.38 0.12 34.90
C HIS A 593 20.60 -0.17 34.01
N GLY A 594 20.65 0.35 32.79
CA GLY A 594 21.70 0.10 31.78
C GLY A 594 21.72 -1.34 31.22
N LYS A 595 20.74 -2.15 31.55
CA LYS A 595 20.64 -3.59 31.20
C LYS A 595 19.58 -3.84 30.09
N GLY A 596 19.12 -2.79 29.43
CA GLY A 596 18.16 -2.82 28.35
C GLY A 596 18.20 -1.54 27.52
N VAL A 597 17.26 -1.43 26.60
CA VAL A 597 16.97 -0.24 25.80
C VAL A 597 15.51 0.16 26.00
N CYS A 598 15.18 1.41 25.72
CA CYS A 598 13.77 1.82 25.68
C CYS A 598 13.16 1.43 24.33
N ASN A 599 11.96 0.91 24.32
CA ASN A 599 11.20 0.69 23.12
C ASN A 599 10.38 1.94 22.72
N ASN A 600 9.67 1.87 21.62
CA ASN A 600 8.83 2.96 21.09
C ASN A 600 7.62 3.31 21.98
N LEU A 601 7.28 2.48 22.97
CA LEU A 601 6.27 2.74 24.01
C LEU A 601 6.90 3.30 25.31
N GLU A 602 8.19 3.61 25.30
CA GLU A 602 8.95 4.11 26.48
C GLU A 602 9.09 3.05 27.60
N HIS A 603 8.86 1.76 27.31
CA HIS A 603 9.11 0.66 28.22
C HIS A 603 10.49 0.05 27.97
N CYS A 604 11.02 -0.63 29.00
CA CYS A 604 12.31 -1.30 28.86
C CYS A 604 12.19 -2.60 28.09
N HIS A 605 13.01 -2.74 27.06
CA HIS A 605 13.34 -4.00 26.44
C HIS A 605 14.68 -4.49 27.00
N CYS A 606 14.61 -5.49 27.86
CA CYS A 606 15.74 -5.98 28.63
C CYS A 606 16.62 -6.92 27.81
N LYS A 607 17.93 -6.83 28.03
CA LYS A 607 18.88 -7.79 27.44
C LYS A 607 18.65 -9.18 28.03
N ALA A 608 19.08 -10.23 27.32
CA ALA A 608 19.10 -11.59 27.84
C ALA A 608 19.80 -11.64 29.22
N GLY A 609 19.20 -12.35 30.16
CA GLY A 609 19.63 -12.40 31.55
C GLY A 609 18.91 -11.43 32.49
N TRP A 610 18.06 -10.54 31.98
CA TRP A 610 17.35 -9.54 32.79
C TRP A 610 15.85 -9.57 32.50
N ALA A 611 15.03 -9.31 33.51
CA ALA A 611 13.57 -9.39 33.40
C ALA A 611 12.91 -8.00 33.24
N PRO A 612 11.86 -7.87 32.38
CA PRO A 612 10.99 -6.71 32.41
C PRO A 612 10.26 -6.62 33.78
N PRO A 613 9.73 -5.44 34.19
CA PRO A 613 9.55 -4.25 33.33
C PRO A 613 10.76 -3.29 33.25
N ASP A 614 11.68 -3.35 34.19
CA ASP A 614 12.75 -2.35 34.39
C ASP A 614 14.17 -2.94 34.29
N CYS A 615 14.31 -4.20 33.93
CA CYS A 615 15.59 -4.93 33.83
C CYS A 615 16.38 -5.02 35.14
N ARG A 616 15.70 -4.96 36.28
CA ARG A 616 16.34 -5.00 37.61
C ARG A 616 16.68 -6.42 38.06
N PHE A 617 15.79 -7.34 37.81
CA PHE A 617 15.90 -8.72 38.24
C PHE A 617 16.42 -9.63 37.13
N HIS A 618 16.93 -10.80 37.50
CA HIS A 618 17.32 -11.81 36.51
C HIS A 618 16.09 -12.38 35.80
N GLY A 619 16.20 -12.61 34.47
CA GLY A 619 15.14 -13.12 33.62
C GLY A 619 15.61 -13.40 32.20
N LEU A 620 14.67 -13.65 31.30
CA LEU A 620 14.95 -14.11 29.95
C LEU A 620 15.19 -12.98 28.93
N GLY A 621 14.96 -11.73 29.31
CA GLY A 621 15.01 -10.55 28.41
C GLY A 621 13.64 -10.10 27.94
N GLY A 622 13.62 -9.31 26.87
CA GLY A 622 12.40 -8.81 26.26
C GLY A 622 11.74 -7.65 27.01
N SER A 623 10.52 -7.33 26.67
CA SER A 623 9.73 -6.27 27.31
C SER A 623 8.33 -6.78 27.69
N VAL A 624 7.60 -6.01 28.46
CA VAL A 624 6.19 -6.28 28.75
C VAL A 624 5.32 -6.28 27.48
N ASP A 625 5.80 -5.65 26.41
CA ASP A 625 5.08 -5.43 25.15
C ASP A 625 5.40 -6.51 24.11
N SER A 626 6.69 -6.90 24.00
CA SER A 626 7.18 -7.78 22.93
C SER A 626 6.82 -9.26 23.09
N GLY A 627 6.10 -9.62 24.14
CA GLY A 627 5.87 -11.00 24.56
C GLY A 627 7.04 -11.58 25.37
N PRO A 628 6.84 -12.69 26.06
CA PRO A 628 7.87 -13.33 26.84
C PRO A 628 8.91 -14.00 25.92
N PRO A 629 10.20 -13.73 26.05
CA PRO A 629 11.25 -14.46 25.32
C PRO A 629 11.40 -15.90 25.85
N PRO A 630 12.11 -16.75 25.14
CA PRO A 630 12.27 -18.15 25.50
C PRO A 630 13.00 -18.38 26.84
#